data_00f6f55f5f6160ba1ea270a4f11a7cfb
#
_entry.id   00f6f55f5f6160ba1ea270a4f11a7cfb
#
_cell.length_a   1.000
_cell.length_b   1.000
_cell.length_c   1.000
_cell.angle_alpha   90.00
_cell.angle_beta   90.00
_cell.angle_gamma   90.00
#
_symmetry.space_group_name_H-M   'P 1'
#
loop_
_entity.id
_entity.type
_entity.pdbx_description
1 polymer ?
#
loop_
_entity_poly.entity_id
_entity_poly.type
_entity_poly.pdbx_seq_one_letter_code
_entity_poly.pdbx_strand_id
1 'polypeptide(L)'
;MIQISQVYATDSNSLKFIEHIYTESFPPDERRDFSDVIRLVEENDDFFIVLLSDENKAVGFISYWEWNDFSYVEHFAVDSSCRGSGYGATAMTELLKLINNPAVLEVEKPLDDISQRR
;
A
#
# COMPACT_ATOMS: atom_id res chain seq x y z
N MET A 1 1.68 12.07 -12.87
CA MET A 1 0.91 12.36 -11.65
C MET A 1 0.32 11.06 -11.09
N ILE A 2 0.49 10.83 -9.81
CA ILE A 2 -0.01 9.61 -9.20
C ILE A 2 -1.53 9.59 -9.18
N GLN A 3 -2.11 8.47 -9.57
CA GLN A 3 -3.52 8.20 -9.47
C GLN A 3 -3.72 7.02 -8.54
N ILE A 4 -4.79 7.07 -7.75
CA ILE A 4 -5.14 5.99 -6.82
C ILE A 4 -6.45 5.37 -7.30
N SER A 5 -6.48 4.05 -7.40
CA SER A 5 -7.71 3.34 -7.75
C SER A 5 -7.90 2.16 -6.79
N GLN A 6 -9.13 1.97 -6.36
CA GLN A 6 -9.46 0.88 -5.46
C GLN A 6 -9.37 -0.46 -6.19
N VAL A 7 -8.84 -1.47 -5.50
CA VAL A 7 -8.66 -2.82 -6.05
C VAL A 7 -9.67 -3.75 -5.39
N TYR A 8 -10.38 -4.51 -6.21
CA TYR A 8 -11.37 -5.48 -5.76
C TYR A 8 -10.83 -6.90 -5.95
N ALA A 9 -11.46 -7.86 -5.27
CA ALA A 9 -11.02 -9.26 -5.34
C ALA A 9 -11.07 -9.84 -6.74
N THR A 10 -11.83 -9.23 -7.65
CA THR A 10 -11.94 -9.66 -9.05
C THR A 10 -10.90 -9.03 -9.96
N ASP A 11 -10.07 -8.12 -9.46
CA ASP A 11 -9.09 -7.40 -10.27
C ASP A 11 -7.79 -8.21 -10.38
N SER A 12 -7.83 -9.30 -11.15
CA SER A 12 -6.74 -10.28 -11.18
C SER A 12 -5.40 -9.70 -11.58
N ASN A 13 -5.37 -8.82 -12.58
CA ASN A 13 -4.10 -8.25 -13.05
C ASN A 13 -3.47 -7.33 -12.01
N SER A 14 -4.29 -6.49 -11.38
CA SER A 14 -3.81 -5.61 -10.32
C SER A 14 -3.32 -6.42 -9.13
N LEU A 15 -4.04 -7.48 -8.76
CA LEU A 15 -3.65 -8.31 -7.63
C LEU A 15 -2.34 -9.05 -7.88
N LYS A 16 -2.09 -9.50 -9.11
CA LYS A 16 -0.80 -10.14 -9.43
C LYS A 16 0.36 -9.17 -9.28
N PHE A 17 0.19 -7.95 -9.75
CA PHE A 17 1.21 -6.92 -9.60
C PHE A 17 1.46 -6.62 -8.12
N ILE A 18 0.38 -6.48 -7.36
CA ILE A 18 0.49 -6.19 -5.92
C ILE A 18 1.16 -7.34 -5.19
N GLU A 19 0.80 -8.58 -5.52
CA GLU A 19 1.43 -9.75 -4.89
C GLU A 19 2.93 -9.76 -5.12
N HIS A 20 3.36 -9.44 -6.33
CA HIS A 20 4.78 -9.39 -6.65
C HIS A 20 5.50 -8.38 -5.77
N ILE A 21 4.99 -7.16 -5.67
CA ILE A 21 5.60 -6.12 -4.85
C ILE A 21 5.55 -6.49 -3.37
N TYR A 22 4.42 -7.04 -2.93
CA TYR A 22 4.22 -7.42 -1.53
C TYR A 22 5.25 -8.46 -1.11
N THR A 23 5.47 -9.44 -1.97
CA THR A 23 6.42 -10.52 -1.70
C THR A 23 7.85 -10.02 -1.71
N GLU A 24 8.18 -9.09 -2.60
CA GLU A 24 9.53 -8.54 -2.69
C GLU A 24 9.84 -7.55 -1.57
N SER A 25 8.85 -6.77 -1.15
CA SER A 25 9.09 -5.65 -0.25
C SER A 25 9.06 -6.02 1.22
N PHE A 26 8.40 -7.11 1.57
CA PHE A 26 8.23 -7.48 2.98
C PHE A 26 8.69 -8.91 3.21
N PRO A 27 9.45 -9.17 4.30
CA PRO A 27 9.89 -10.53 4.62
C PRO A 27 8.71 -11.40 5.07
N PRO A 28 8.86 -12.74 5.03
CA PRO A 28 7.74 -13.64 5.34
C PRO A 28 7.07 -13.41 6.69
N ASP A 29 7.82 -12.99 7.69
CA ASP A 29 7.26 -12.77 9.03
C ASP A 29 6.56 -11.43 9.17
N GLU A 30 6.59 -10.58 8.13
CA GLU A 30 5.91 -9.28 8.15
C GLU A 30 4.76 -9.21 7.17
N ARG A 31 4.43 -10.33 6.52
CA ARG A 31 3.35 -10.32 5.55
C ARG A 31 2.39 -11.48 5.79
N ARG A 32 1.16 -11.29 5.33
CA ARG A 32 0.17 -12.35 5.33
C ARG A 32 0.34 -13.21 4.09
N ASP A 33 -0.20 -14.41 4.09
CA ASP A 33 -0.37 -15.13 2.83
C ASP A 33 -1.25 -14.29 1.93
N PHE A 34 -0.89 -14.19 0.66
CA PHE A 34 -1.63 -13.31 -0.22
C PHE A 34 -3.08 -13.74 -0.43
N SER A 35 -3.36 -15.04 -0.31
CA SER A 35 -4.74 -15.52 -0.33
C SER A 35 -5.56 -14.94 0.80
N ASP A 36 -4.96 -14.70 1.97
CA ASP A 36 -5.65 -14.06 3.08
C ASP A 36 -5.88 -12.58 2.81
N VAL A 37 -4.96 -11.92 2.12
CA VAL A 37 -5.13 -10.53 1.73
C VAL A 37 -6.34 -10.39 0.79
N ILE A 38 -6.45 -11.29 -0.18
CA ILE A 38 -7.59 -11.28 -1.10
C ILE A 38 -8.89 -11.52 -0.35
N ARG A 39 -8.87 -12.46 0.60
CA ARG A 39 -10.06 -12.73 1.41
C ARG A 39 -10.48 -11.51 2.22
N LEU A 40 -9.52 -10.78 2.78
CA LEU A 40 -9.83 -9.56 3.52
C LEU A 40 -10.51 -8.53 2.62
N VAL A 41 -10.02 -8.35 1.41
CA VAL A 41 -10.62 -7.41 0.46
C VAL A 41 -12.05 -7.83 0.12
N GLU A 42 -12.28 -9.13 0.00
CA GLU A 42 -13.58 -9.65 -0.40
C GLU A 42 -14.60 -9.64 0.73
N GLU A 43 -14.17 -9.97 1.95
CA GLU A 43 -15.09 -10.26 3.04
C GLU A 43 -15.15 -9.18 4.11
N ASN A 44 -14.22 -8.25 4.15
CA ASN A 44 -14.15 -7.27 5.22
C ASN A 44 -14.38 -5.87 4.68
N ASP A 45 -15.44 -5.22 5.15
CA ASP A 45 -15.84 -3.91 4.65
C ASP A 45 -14.88 -2.78 5.06
N ASP A 46 -14.02 -3.03 6.03
CA ASP A 46 -13.12 -1.99 6.54
C ASP A 46 -11.72 -2.07 5.94
N PHE A 47 -11.43 -3.11 5.17
CA PHE A 47 -10.11 -3.31 4.59
C PHE A 47 -10.09 -2.94 3.11
N PHE A 48 -9.11 -2.14 2.71
CA PHE A 48 -9.01 -1.63 1.35
C PHE A 48 -7.61 -1.79 0.80
N ILE A 49 -7.52 -2.03 -0.50
CA ILE A 49 -6.26 -1.95 -1.23
C ILE A 49 -6.47 -0.94 -2.35
N VAL A 50 -5.50 -0.06 -2.53
CA VAL A 50 -5.49 0.86 -3.66
C VAL A 50 -4.23 0.65 -4.48
N LEU A 51 -4.39 0.75 -5.77
CA LEU A 51 -3.29 0.68 -6.73
C LEU A 51 -2.80 2.09 -7.02
N LEU A 52 -1.49 2.25 -7.02
CA LEU A 52 -0.87 3.52 -7.36
C LEU A 52 -0.41 3.43 -8.80
N SER A 53 -0.79 4.40 -9.62
CA SER A 53 -0.44 4.43 -11.02
C SER A 53 0.10 5.80 -11.41
N ASP A 54 0.97 5.82 -12.39
CA ASP A 54 1.45 7.06 -12.99
C ASP A 54 1.35 6.88 -14.50
N GLU A 55 0.52 7.72 -15.14
CA GLU A 55 0.29 7.65 -16.58
C GLU A 55 -0.10 6.25 -17.03
N ASN A 56 -1.02 5.64 -16.33
CA ASN A 56 -1.56 4.30 -16.60
C ASN A 56 -0.57 3.16 -16.36
N LYS A 57 0.56 3.45 -15.71
CA LYS A 57 1.52 2.43 -15.34
C LYS A 57 1.43 2.19 -13.84
N ALA A 58 1.22 0.95 -13.42
CA ALA A 58 1.20 0.59 -12.01
C ALA A 58 2.58 0.78 -11.41
N VAL A 59 2.66 1.48 -10.27
CA VAL A 59 3.95 1.77 -9.62
C VAL A 59 4.00 1.33 -8.17
N GLY A 60 2.87 0.99 -7.56
CA GLY A 60 2.86 0.55 -6.17
C GLY A 60 1.46 0.29 -5.66
N PHE A 61 1.36 0.11 -4.35
CA PHE A 61 0.06 -0.11 -3.71
C PHE A 61 0.08 0.34 -2.26
N ILE A 62 -1.11 0.53 -1.70
CA ILE A 62 -1.30 0.75 -0.27
C ILE A 62 -2.44 -0.16 0.17
N SER A 63 -2.26 -0.88 1.29
CA SER A 63 -3.34 -1.60 1.94
C SER A 63 -3.60 -0.95 3.30
N TYR A 64 -4.88 -0.75 3.62
CA TYR A 64 -5.20 -0.03 4.84
C TYR A 64 -6.58 -0.44 5.36
N TRP A 65 -6.77 -0.18 6.67
CA TRP A 65 -8.04 -0.34 7.36
C TRP A 65 -8.62 1.03 7.60
N GLU A 66 -9.91 1.18 7.36
CA GLU A 66 -10.61 2.43 7.66
C GLU A 66 -11.67 2.13 8.70
N TRP A 67 -11.45 2.63 9.92
CA TRP A 67 -12.39 2.46 11.02
C TRP A 67 -13.05 3.79 11.35
N ASN A 68 -13.95 3.78 12.34
CA ASN A 68 -14.71 5.00 12.65
C ASN A 68 -13.85 6.15 13.16
N ASP A 69 -12.83 5.84 13.94
CA ASP A 69 -12.03 6.86 14.62
C ASP A 69 -10.73 7.17 13.87
N PHE A 70 -10.18 6.22 13.13
CA PHE A 70 -8.93 6.42 12.40
C PHE A 70 -8.77 5.35 11.34
N SER A 71 -7.82 5.58 10.44
CA SER A 71 -7.43 4.59 9.44
C SER A 71 -6.01 4.13 9.73
N TYR A 72 -5.73 2.86 9.46
CA TYR A 72 -4.43 2.28 9.72
C TYR A 72 -3.85 1.74 8.41
N VAL A 73 -2.69 2.28 8.01
CA VAL A 73 -1.99 1.81 6.82
C VAL A 73 -1.17 0.58 7.23
N GLU A 74 -1.54 -0.57 6.68
CA GLU A 74 -0.86 -1.81 7.03
C GLU A 74 0.39 -2.04 6.18
N HIS A 75 0.28 -1.83 4.87
CA HIS A 75 1.40 -2.00 3.96
C HIS A 75 1.37 -0.91 2.90
N PHE A 76 2.54 -0.40 2.56
CA PHE A 76 2.72 0.61 1.53
C PHE A 76 4.05 0.32 0.85
N ALA A 77 4.02 0.11 -0.45
CA ALA A 77 5.23 -0.21 -1.20
C ALA A 77 5.16 0.35 -2.60
N VAL A 78 6.31 0.78 -3.10
CA VAL A 78 6.50 1.22 -4.47
C VAL A 78 7.41 0.21 -5.15
N ASP A 79 7.09 -0.13 -6.41
CA ASP A 79 7.92 -1.04 -7.20
C ASP A 79 9.36 -0.53 -7.19
N SER A 80 10.30 -1.46 -6.99
CA SER A 80 11.71 -1.10 -6.88
C SER A 80 12.23 -0.33 -8.10
N SER A 81 11.69 -0.61 -9.28
CA SER A 81 12.08 0.09 -10.50
C SER A 81 11.61 1.55 -10.52
N CYS A 82 10.68 1.91 -9.63
CA CYS A 82 10.08 3.24 -9.60
C CYS A 82 10.51 4.07 -8.40
N ARG A 83 11.33 3.52 -7.52
CA ARG A 83 11.76 4.23 -6.31
C ARG A 83 12.68 5.38 -6.67
N GLY A 84 12.69 6.40 -5.81
CA GLY A 84 13.50 7.58 -6.03
C GLY A 84 12.85 8.65 -6.84
N SER A 85 11.60 8.45 -7.27
CA SER A 85 10.86 9.43 -8.07
C SER A 85 9.87 10.27 -7.26
N GLY A 86 9.91 10.14 -5.92
CA GLY A 86 9.01 10.92 -5.06
C GLY A 86 7.60 10.37 -4.98
N TYR A 87 7.36 9.17 -5.49
CA TYR A 87 6.02 8.59 -5.51
C TYR A 87 5.46 8.36 -4.11
N GLY A 88 6.33 8.04 -3.14
CA GLY A 88 5.88 7.77 -1.79
C GLY A 88 5.12 8.93 -1.16
N ALA A 89 5.73 10.12 -1.20
CA ALA A 89 5.13 11.31 -0.62
C ALA A 89 3.85 11.69 -1.35
N THR A 90 3.86 11.63 -2.68
CA THR A 90 2.69 11.98 -3.48
C THR A 90 1.56 11.00 -3.23
N ALA A 91 1.88 9.70 -3.18
CA ALA A 91 0.86 8.68 -2.94
C ALA A 91 0.20 8.85 -1.57
N MET A 92 1.00 9.13 -0.54
CA MET A 92 0.44 9.33 0.80
C MET A 92 -0.45 10.57 0.84
N THR A 93 -0.05 11.64 0.16
CA THR A 93 -0.87 12.84 0.06
C THR A 93 -2.22 12.54 -0.59
N GLU A 94 -2.21 11.76 -1.67
CA GLU A 94 -3.45 11.39 -2.35
C GLU A 94 -4.33 10.48 -1.48
N LEU A 95 -3.70 9.56 -0.76
CA LEU A 95 -4.46 8.70 0.15
C LEU A 95 -5.15 9.53 1.24
N LEU A 96 -4.44 10.49 1.83
CA LEU A 96 -4.99 11.33 2.88
C LEU A 96 -6.19 12.15 2.41
N LYS A 97 -6.25 12.47 1.12
CA LYS A 97 -7.42 13.13 0.55
C LYS A 97 -8.61 12.19 0.42
N LEU A 98 -8.34 10.91 0.26
CA LEU A 98 -9.38 9.90 0.05
C LEU A 98 -10.06 9.49 1.35
N ILE A 99 -9.30 9.39 2.45
CA ILE A 99 -9.83 8.96 3.73
C ILE A 99 -10.30 10.18 4.53
N ASN A 100 -11.30 9.97 5.39
CA ASN A 100 -11.97 11.06 6.11
C ASN A 100 -11.57 11.16 7.57
N ASN A 101 -10.57 10.42 8.02
CA ASN A 101 -10.19 10.42 9.43
C ASN A 101 -8.66 10.38 9.53
N PRO A 102 -8.11 10.55 10.74
CA PRO A 102 -6.65 10.51 10.90
C PRO A 102 -6.08 9.17 10.48
N ALA A 103 -4.93 9.20 9.84
CA ALA A 103 -4.24 8.00 9.41
C ALA A 103 -3.12 7.67 10.36
N VAL A 104 -3.02 6.39 10.72
CA VAL A 104 -1.93 5.86 11.54
C VAL A 104 -1.05 4.99 10.67
N LEU A 105 0.24 5.18 10.77
CA LEU A 105 1.20 4.47 9.95
C LEU A 105 2.33 3.99 10.85
N GLU A 106 2.58 2.68 10.86
CA GLU A 106 3.75 2.16 11.52
C GLU A 106 4.90 2.17 10.53
N VAL A 107 5.95 2.89 10.87
CA VAL A 107 7.13 2.96 10.02
C VAL A 107 8.18 2.06 10.62
N GLU A 108 8.57 1.03 9.87
CA GLU A 108 9.73 0.25 10.24
C GLU A 108 10.93 1.17 10.26
N LYS A 109 11.68 1.12 11.33
CA LYS A 109 12.89 1.92 11.39
C LYS A 109 13.80 1.48 10.27
N PRO A 110 14.20 2.41 9.40
CA PRO A 110 15.20 2.06 8.41
C PRO A 110 16.46 1.68 9.16
N LEU A 111 17.00 0.71 8.74
CA LEU A 111 18.24 0.28 9.36
C LEU A 111 19.34 1.22 8.96
N ASP A 112 19.29 1.88 9.36
CA ASP A 112 19.93 2.71 9.01
C ASP A 112 19.85 3.71 8.83
N ASP A 113 18.99 3.76 9.22
CA ASP A 113 18.99 4.56 9.13
C ASP A 113 19.04 5.22 9.28
N ILE A 114 18.97 5.03 9.76
CA ILE A 114 19.17 5.51 9.94
C ILE A 114 19.46 5.96 9.85
N SER A 115 19.50 5.61 10.18
CA SER A 115 19.97 6.00 10.04
C SER A 115 20.00 6.61 9.55
N GLN A 116 19.76 6.46 9.80
CA GLN A 116 19.97 6.99 9.45
C GLN A 116 19.90 7.76 9.07
N ARG A 117 19.95 7.80 9.47
CA ARG A 117 20.03 8.52 9.43
C ARG A 117 20.26 9.14 9.38
N ARG A 118 20.30 9.02 9.69
CA ARG A 118 20.53 9.54 9.99
C ARG A 118 20.93 10.06 9.87
#